data_9910206e13095dec257d24a26e1e4143
#
_entry.id   9910206e13095dec257d24a26e1e4143
#
_cell.length_a   1.000
_cell.length_b   1.000
_cell.length_c   1.000
_cell.angle_alpha   90.00
_cell.angle_beta   90.00
_cell.angle_gamma   90.00
#
_symmetry.space_group_name_H-M   'P 1'
#
loop_
_entity.id
_entity.type
_entity.pdbx_description
1 polymer ?
#
loop_
_entity_poly.entity_id
_entity_poly.type
_entity_poly.pdbx_seq_one_letter_code
_entity_poly.pdbx_strand_id
1 'polypeptide(L)'
;MIVKDLTGHIHQWQLTGNMAKGKTSNRSSLHLQARSIIAFAYPTLQILEEVPIPLRRSEVLYLDFYIPLIKKCIEVHGEQHYKFVPFYHSSMLGFAKSKKRDQEKNEWCELNGIKHIVLPYNESIDEWKVRITND
;
A
#
# COMPACT_ATOMS: atom_id res chain seq x y z
N MET A 1 -13.78 11.94 3.74
CA MET A 1 -13.29 11.28 4.95
C MET A 1 -12.24 12.15 5.62
N ILE A 2 -12.29 12.30 6.92
CA ILE A 2 -11.32 13.10 7.67
C ILE A 2 -10.26 12.18 8.25
N VAL A 3 -8.99 12.53 8.05
CA VAL A 3 -7.86 11.76 8.55
C VAL A 3 -6.89 12.66 9.29
N LYS A 4 -6.01 12.07 10.09
CA LYS A 4 -4.91 12.78 10.75
C LYS A 4 -3.60 12.37 10.11
N ASP A 5 -2.68 13.31 9.96
CA ASP A 5 -1.32 12.98 9.56
C ASP A 5 -0.47 12.58 10.77
N LEU A 6 0.78 12.21 10.55
CA LEU A 6 1.66 11.76 11.63
C LEU A 6 2.03 12.85 12.63
N THR A 7 1.79 14.12 12.28
CA THR A 7 2.02 15.26 13.19
C THR A 7 0.76 15.69 13.92
N GLY A 8 -0.36 15.01 13.68
CA GLY A 8 -1.64 15.29 14.34
C GLY A 8 -2.52 16.31 13.62
N HIS A 9 -2.11 16.83 12.48
CA HIS A 9 -2.94 17.75 11.69
C HIS A 9 -4.06 17.01 10.98
N ILE A 10 -5.23 17.64 10.93
CA ILE A 10 -6.42 17.07 10.29
C ILE A 10 -6.43 17.44 8.81
N HIS A 11 -6.74 16.46 7.98
CA HIS A 11 -6.87 16.63 6.53
C HIS A 11 -8.20 16.08 6.06
N GLN A 12 -8.78 16.74 5.04
CA GLN A 12 -9.88 16.15 4.27
C GLN A 12 -9.23 15.22 3.24
N TRP A 13 -9.39 13.91 3.44
CA TRP A 13 -8.79 12.91 2.54
C TRP A 13 -9.73 12.66 1.37
N GLN A 14 -9.32 13.12 0.20
CA GLN A 14 -10.04 12.83 -1.03
C GLN A 14 -9.54 11.51 -1.57
N LEU A 15 -10.46 10.56 -1.73
CA LEU A 15 -10.12 9.24 -2.24
C LEU A 15 -9.93 9.33 -3.75
N THR A 16 -8.73 9.69 -4.15
CA THR A 16 -8.29 9.69 -5.53
C THR A 16 -7.34 8.53 -5.75
N GLY A 17 -7.12 8.19 -6.99
CA GLY A 17 -6.27 7.05 -7.35
C GLY A 17 -6.83 6.39 -8.59
N ASN A 18 -6.09 5.47 -9.12
CA ASN A 18 -6.51 4.73 -10.31
C ASN A 18 -7.36 3.54 -9.91
N MET A 19 -8.37 3.23 -10.72
CA MET A 19 -9.11 1.98 -10.54
C MET A 19 -8.18 0.80 -10.79
N ALA A 20 -8.30 -0.23 -9.98
CA ALA A 20 -7.43 -1.43 -10.06
C ALA A 20 -7.68 -2.25 -11.34
N LYS A 21 -8.56 -1.80 -12.23
CA LYS A 21 -8.81 -2.38 -13.55
C LYS A 21 -8.17 -1.55 -14.66
N GLY A 22 -7.41 -0.53 -14.29
CA GLY A 22 -6.83 0.40 -15.25
C GLY A 22 -5.61 -0.15 -15.96
N LYS A 23 -4.73 0.76 -16.37
CA LYS A 23 -3.54 0.42 -17.15
C LYS A 23 -2.66 -0.62 -16.45
N THR A 24 -2.10 -1.54 -17.24
CA THR A 24 -1.15 -2.53 -16.76
C THR A 24 0.29 -2.12 -17.05
N SER A 25 0.51 -1.12 -17.91
CA SER A 25 1.84 -0.61 -18.22
C SER A 25 2.49 0.02 -16.98
N ASN A 26 3.80 -0.17 -16.85
CA ASN A 26 4.58 0.34 -15.72
C ASN A 26 4.21 -0.27 -14.35
N ARG A 27 3.45 -1.37 -14.34
CA ARG A 27 3.17 -2.12 -13.12
C ARG A 27 4.10 -3.33 -13.04
N SER A 28 4.62 -3.61 -11.84
CA SER A 28 5.42 -4.82 -11.62
C SER A 28 4.54 -6.06 -11.73
N SER A 29 5.16 -7.21 -12.02
CA SER A 29 4.43 -8.48 -12.08
C SER A 29 3.81 -8.83 -10.73
N LEU A 30 4.49 -8.53 -9.63
CA LEU A 30 3.97 -8.75 -8.29
C LEU A 30 2.74 -7.87 -8.02
N HIS A 31 2.77 -6.62 -8.46
CA HIS A 31 1.62 -5.71 -8.32
C HIS A 31 0.40 -6.23 -9.08
N LEU A 32 0.61 -6.68 -10.33
CA LEU A 32 -0.48 -7.23 -11.15
C LEU A 32 -1.03 -8.53 -10.57
N GLN A 33 -0.17 -9.37 -9.99
CA GLN A 33 -0.58 -10.58 -9.30
C GLN A 33 -1.48 -10.24 -8.11
N ALA A 34 -1.07 -9.26 -7.31
CA ALA A 34 -1.86 -8.79 -6.18
C ALA A 34 -3.21 -8.23 -6.64
N ARG A 35 -3.23 -7.43 -7.71
CA ARG A 35 -4.46 -6.88 -8.29
C ARG A 35 -5.46 -7.99 -8.58
N SER A 36 -5.01 -9.07 -9.24
CA SER A 36 -5.86 -10.20 -9.62
C SER A 36 -6.44 -10.89 -8.40
N ILE A 37 -5.61 -11.13 -7.38
CA ILE A 37 -6.03 -11.81 -6.16
C ILE A 37 -7.05 -10.97 -5.38
N ILE A 38 -6.79 -9.67 -5.27
CA ILE A 38 -7.69 -8.73 -4.57
C ILE A 38 -9.04 -8.64 -5.29
N ALA A 39 -9.01 -8.52 -6.62
CA ALA A 39 -10.23 -8.45 -7.42
C ALA A 39 -11.06 -9.73 -7.31
N PHE A 40 -10.41 -10.88 -7.25
CA PHE A 40 -11.10 -12.16 -7.05
C PHE A 40 -11.72 -12.26 -5.65
N ALA A 41 -10.99 -11.80 -4.62
CA ALA A 41 -11.47 -11.83 -3.24
C ALA A 41 -12.65 -10.89 -3.00
N TYR A 42 -12.65 -9.73 -3.66
CA TYR A 42 -13.66 -8.68 -3.48
C TYR A 42 -14.21 -8.22 -4.83
N PRO A 43 -14.96 -9.10 -5.54
CA PRO A 43 -15.36 -8.81 -6.93
C PRO A 43 -16.37 -7.68 -7.07
N THR A 44 -17.05 -7.29 -5.99
CA THR A 44 -18.10 -6.26 -6.03
C THR A 44 -17.67 -4.95 -5.37
N LEU A 45 -16.48 -4.88 -4.79
CA LEU A 45 -16.01 -3.69 -4.11
C LEU A 45 -15.15 -2.83 -5.01
N GLN A 46 -15.18 -1.51 -4.77
CA GLN A 46 -14.28 -0.60 -5.42
C GLN A 46 -12.87 -0.79 -4.85
N ILE A 47 -11.89 -0.98 -5.73
CA ILE A 47 -10.48 -1.12 -5.36
C ILE A 47 -9.73 0.01 -6.06
N LEU A 48 -9.04 0.83 -5.28
CA LEU A 48 -8.23 1.93 -5.80
C LEU A 48 -6.75 1.58 -5.71
N GLU A 49 -5.98 2.06 -6.67
CA GLU A 49 -4.52 1.88 -6.74
C GLU A 49 -3.81 3.22 -6.62
N GLU A 50 -2.60 3.19 -6.05
CA GLU A 50 -1.74 4.36 -5.94
C GLU A 50 -2.47 5.53 -5.29
N VAL A 51 -3.06 5.28 -4.14
CA VAL A 51 -3.87 6.25 -3.42
C VAL A 51 -2.95 7.16 -2.61
N PRO A 52 -2.96 8.48 -2.87
CA PRO A 52 -2.13 9.40 -2.10
C PRO A 52 -2.64 9.57 -0.68
N ILE A 53 -1.73 9.58 0.27
CA ILE A 53 -2.04 9.85 1.67
C ILE A 53 -1.24 11.05 2.17
N PRO A 54 -1.87 11.95 2.95
CA PRO A 54 -1.16 13.05 3.58
C PRO A 54 -0.41 12.55 4.81
N LEU A 55 0.85 12.15 4.61
CA LEU A 55 1.67 11.64 5.70
C LEU A 55 2.02 12.74 6.69
N ARG A 56 2.37 13.91 6.17
CA ARG A 56 2.62 15.17 6.88
C ARG A 56 2.12 16.31 6.00
N ARG A 57 2.14 17.55 6.51
CA ARG A 57 1.57 18.70 5.77
C ARG A 57 2.12 18.86 4.36
N SER A 58 3.41 18.60 4.15
CA SER A 58 4.06 18.77 2.85
C SER A 58 4.63 17.47 2.29
N GLU A 59 4.20 16.33 2.82
CA GLU A 59 4.72 15.03 2.40
C GLU A 59 3.57 14.08 2.08
N VAL A 60 3.61 13.52 0.87
CA VAL A 60 2.60 12.57 0.39
C VAL A 60 3.29 11.24 0.10
N LEU A 61 2.71 10.16 0.58
CA LEU A 61 3.06 8.80 0.16
C LEU A 61 1.86 8.17 -0.53
N TYR A 62 2.09 7.03 -1.18
CA TYR A 62 1.05 6.35 -1.96
C TYR A 62 0.83 4.94 -1.44
N LEU A 63 -0.43 4.56 -1.25
CA LEU A 63 -0.81 3.19 -0.94
C LEU A 63 -0.97 2.42 -2.24
N ASP A 64 -0.46 1.18 -2.30
CA ASP A 64 -0.58 0.35 -3.49
C ASP A 64 -2.04 0.08 -3.83
N PHE A 65 -2.81 -0.38 -2.84
CA PHE A 65 -4.24 -0.66 -2.97
C PHE A 65 -5.00 -0.18 -1.76
N TYR A 66 -6.19 0.37 -1.98
CA TYR A 66 -7.10 0.73 -0.90
C TYR A 66 -8.53 0.35 -1.27
N ILE A 67 -9.22 -0.32 -0.34
CA ILE A 67 -10.62 -0.70 -0.50
C ILE A 67 -11.44 0.13 0.48
N PRO A 68 -12.10 1.21 0.01
CA PRO A 68 -12.75 2.18 0.90
C PRO A 68 -13.82 1.58 1.80
N LEU A 69 -14.66 0.72 1.25
CA LEU A 69 -15.82 0.20 1.98
C LEU A 69 -15.44 -0.57 3.25
N ILE A 70 -14.32 -1.29 3.22
CA ILE A 70 -13.86 -2.10 4.34
C ILE A 70 -12.62 -1.53 5.03
N LYS A 71 -12.21 -0.32 4.64
CA LYS A 71 -11.02 0.38 5.19
C LYS A 71 -9.80 -0.52 5.26
N LYS A 72 -9.49 -1.15 4.15
CA LYS A 72 -8.36 -2.08 4.05
C LYS A 72 -7.35 -1.57 3.02
N CYS A 73 -6.09 -1.45 3.45
CA CYS A 73 -4.97 -1.11 2.61
C CYS A 73 -4.13 -2.37 2.39
N ILE A 74 -3.68 -2.59 1.16
CA ILE A 74 -2.84 -3.73 0.80
C ILE A 74 -1.61 -3.20 0.10
N GLU A 75 -0.43 -3.58 0.60
CA GLU A 75 0.87 -3.17 0.06
C GLU A 75 1.63 -4.39 -0.41
N VAL A 76 2.25 -4.28 -1.58
CA VAL A 76 3.07 -5.35 -2.13
C VAL A 76 4.53 -5.02 -1.87
N HIS A 77 5.20 -5.87 -1.11
CA HIS A 77 6.60 -5.66 -0.76
C HIS A 77 7.50 -6.61 -1.54
N GLY A 78 8.18 -6.08 -2.56
CA GLY A 78 9.20 -6.80 -3.31
C GLY A 78 10.48 -6.97 -2.48
N GLU A 79 11.48 -7.62 -3.07
CA GLU A 79 12.73 -7.92 -2.39
C GLU A 79 13.40 -6.68 -1.80
N GLN A 80 13.30 -5.53 -2.48
CA GLN A 80 13.90 -4.27 -2.06
C GLN A 80 13.39 -3.74 -0.73
N HIS A 81 12.24 -4.23 -0.24
CA HIS A 81 11.71 -3.85 1.08
C HIS A 81 12.40 -4.60 2.21
N TYR A 82 13.09 -5.70 1.92
CA TYR A 82 13.71 -6.58 2.93
C TYR A 82 15.22 -6.62 2.87
N LYS A 83 15.79 -6.33 1.68
CA LYS A 83 17.22 -6.42 1.45
C LYS A 83 17.73 -5.17 0.77
N PHE A 84 18.99 -4.82 1.02
CA PHE A 84 19.64 -3.77 0.25
C PHE A 84 19.82 -4.26 -1.19
N VAL A 85 19.17 -3.59 -2.14
CA VAL A 85 19.30 -3.88 -3.57
C VAL A 85 19.83 -2.60 -4.23
N PRO A 86 21.09 -2.57 -4.69
CA PRO A 86 21.72 -1.34 -5.21
C PRO A 86 20.92 -0.66 -6.33
N PHE A 87 20.26 -1.44 -7.17
CA PHE A 87 19.44 -0.91 -8.27
C PHE A 87 18.31 -0.01 -7.75
N TYR A 88 17.70 -0.36 -6.61
CA TYR A 88 16.58 0.40 -6.05
C TYR A 88 17.00 1.45 -5.03
N HIS A 89 18.07 1.18 -4.28
CA HIS A 89 18.38 1.99 -3.09
C HIS A 89 19.57 2.93 -3.30
N SER A 90 20.46 2.62 -4.23
CA SER A 90 21.71 3.33 -4.49
C SER A 90 22.69 3.30 -3.30
N SER A 91 22.21 3.33 -2.07
CA SER A 91 23.03 3.36 -0.85
C SER A 91 22.31 2.71 0.32
N MET A 92 23.08 2.39 1.36
CA MET A 92 22.49 1.89 2.62
C MET A 92 21.58 2.92 3.28
N LEU A 93 21.88 4.21 3.12
CA LEU A 93 21.01 5.27 3.61
C LEU A 93 19.66 5.27 2.89
N GLY A 94 19.67 5.06 1.58
CA GLY A 94 18.45 4.93 0.77
C GLY A 94 17.61 3.76 1.22
N PHE A 95 18.24 2.63 1.56
CA PHE A 95 17.54 1.46 2.10
C PHE A 95 16.89 1.77 3.44
N ALA A 96 17.62 2.44 4.34
CA ALA A 96 17.08 2.84 5.64
C ALA A 96 15.87 3.77 5.51
N LYS A 97 15.93 4.73 4.57
CA LYS A 97 14.81 5.63 4.29
C LYS A 97 13.60 4.88 3.74
N SER A 98 13.82 3.88 2.89
CA SER A 98 12.75 3.05 2.34
C SER A 98 12.03 2.28 3.45
N LYS A 99 12.78 1.69 4.38
CA LYS A 99 12.22 0.99 5.52
C LYS A 99 11.43 1.91 6.43
N LYS A 100 11.91 3.12 6.64
CA LYS A 100 11.21 4.12 7.42
C LYS A 100 9.88 4.50 6.80
N ARG A 101 9.84 4.67 5.47
CA ARG A 101 8.59 4.96 4.75
C ARG A 101 7.56 3.84 4.94
N ASP A 102 7.99 2.58 4.85
CA ASP A 102 7.09 1.43 5.06
C ASP A 102 6.48 1.47 6.46
N GLN A 103 7.31 1.74 7.46
CA GLN A 103 6.87 1.84 8.84
C GLN A 103 5.89 3.00 9.05
N GLU A 104 6.17 4.15 8.46
CA GLU A 104 5.32 5.34 8.59
C GLU A 104 3.97 5.17 7.90
N LYS A 105 3.92 4.46 6.78
CA LYS A 105 2.64 4.11 6.15
C LYS A 105 1.78 3.25 7.08
N ASN A 106 2.39 2.28 7.73
CA ASN A 106 1.68 1.43 8.69
C ASN A 106 1.15 2.26 9.86
N GLU A 107 1.98 3.14 10.40
CA GLU A 107 1.58 4.03 11.50
C GLU A 107 0.41 4.92 11.10
N TRP A 108 0.46 5.49 9.89
CA TRP A 108 -0.61 6.33 9.37
C TRP A 108 -1.92 5.56 9.24
N CYS A 109 -1.86 4.33 8.75
CA CYS A 109 -3.04 3.48 8.63
C CYS A 109 -3.63 3.16 10.00
N GLU A 110 -2.79 2.77 10.97
CA GLU A 110 -3.25 2.49 12.33
C GLU A 110 -3.91 3.72 12.97
N LEU A 111 -3.29 4.88 12.81
CA LEU A 111 -3.81 6.13 13.35
C LEU A 111 -5.22 6.44 12.82
N ASN A 112 -5.49 6.08 11.59
CA ASN A 112 -6.75 6.40 10.91
C ASN A 112 -7.74 5.22 10.83
N GLY A 113 -7.48 4.15 11.59
CA GLY A 113 -8.40 3.02 11.65
C GLY A 113 -8.47 2.20 10.37
N ILE A 114 -7.40 2.21 9.60
CA ILE A 114 -7.29 1.46 8.34
C ILE A 114 -6.46 0.20 8.59
N LYS A 115 -6.98 -0.95 8.20
CA LYS A 115 -6.23 -2.20 8.30
C LYS A 115 -5.16 -2.24 7.23
N HIS A 116 -3.91 -2.43 7.64
CA HIS A 116 -2.75 -2.44 6.74
C HIS A 116 -2.24 -3.86 6.57
N ILE A 117 -2.26 -4.36 5.33
CA ILE A 117 -1.85 -5.72 5.00
C ILE A 117 -0.66 -5.65 4.05
N VAL A 118 0.38 -6.40 4.37
CA VAL A 118 1.59 -6.50 3.54
C VAL A 118 1.63 -7.86 2.87
N LEU A 119 1.91 -7.86 1.56
CA LEU A 119 2.09 -9.08 0.77
C LEU A 119 3.57 -9.21 0.41
N PRO A 120 4.33 -10.06 1.15
CA PRO A 120 5.76 -10.24 0.87
C PRO A 120 6.00 -11.00 -0.44
N TYR A 121 7.04 -10.61 -1.15
CA TYR A 121 7.38 -11.21 -2.45
C TYR A 121 7.67 -12.71 -2.39
N ASN A 122 8.12 -13.20 -1.23
CA ASN A 122 8.56 -14.59 -1.05
C ASN A 122 7.47 -15.51 -0.50
N GLU A 123 6.22 -15.07 -0.53
CA GLU A 123 5.08 -15.92 -0.16
C GLU A 123 4.34 -16.41 -1.39
N SER A 124 3.60 -17.51 -1.22
CA SER A 124 2.77 -18.09 -2.28
C SER A 124 1.48 -17.30 -2.49
N ILE A 125 0.81 -17.57 -3.62
CA ILE A 125 -0.51 -17.00 -3.92
C ILE A 125 -1.51 -17.37 -2.82
N ASP A 126 -1.48 -18.63 -2.33
CA ASP A 126 -2.40 -19.06 -1.29
C ASP A 126 -2.17 -18.33 0.03
N GLU A 127 -0.92 -18.09 0.39
CA GLU A 127 -0.58 -17.30 1.56
C GLU A 127 -1.06 -15.86 1.43
N TRP A 128 -0.93 -15.26 0.24
CA TRP A 128 -1.45 -13.93 -0.05
C TRP A 128 -2.97 -13.86 0.09
N LYS A 129 -3.68 -14.87 -0.42
CA LYS A 129 -5.15 -14.94 -0.29
C LYS A 129 -5.58 -14.92 1.17
N VAL A 130 -4.88 -15.67 2.02
CA VAL A 130 -5.17 -15.70 3.45
C VAL A 130 -4.94 -14.33 4.08
N ARG A 131 -3.84 -13.66 3.76
CA ARG A 131 -3.55 -12.32 4.28
C ARG A 131 -4.61 -11.30 3.86
N ILE A 132 -5.03 -11.35 2.60
CA ILE A 132 -6.00 -10.40 2.04
C ILE A 132 -7.37 -10.56 2.68
N THR A 133 -7.81 -11.79 2.91
CA THR A 133 -9.15 -12.07 3.42
C THR A 133 -9.23 -12.23 4.93
N ASN A 134 -8.10 -12.28 5.61
CA ASN A 134 -8.06 -12.38 7.07
C ASN A 134 -8.43 -11.03 7.70
N ASP A 135 -9.30 -11.07 8.67
CA ASP A 135 -9.73 -9.88 9.39
C ASP A 135 -9.01 -9.69 10.72
#